data_464cedf849f07214f109fa2a6de368a0
#
_entry.id   464cedf849f07214f109fa2a6de368a0
#
_cell.length_a   1.000
_cell.length_b   1.000
_cell.length_c   1.000
_cell.angle_alpha   90.00
_cell.angle_beta   90.00
_cell.angle_gamma   90.00
#
_symmetry.space_group_name_H-M   'P 1'
#
loop_
_entity.id
_entity.type
_entity.pdbx_description
1 polymer ?
#
loop_
_entity_poly.entity_id
_entity_poly.type
_entity_poly.pdbx_seq_one_letter_code
_entity_poly.pdbx_strand_id
1 'polypeptide(L)'
;MPPVELHQAPLLRFWTQHGLLKLKPPEQDLGRRLASWLDVRQAIQLHQQLDAPITSSVRSDPVRFDLLQSDFDLMMASLKAAIEHDRFAAGLWRNPMPSQVLVLPLIWDDLWEPYRRYMVDHQKQMALALGRWRRQARHALSRSGGALDALARLDAVYDLAFAPKETRLLSTLPIRMGQLLLRRVREHIPDFETASDADSHPLVTSPAWLAEYETQLRLSLLAELELRSQPLLRSEE
;
A
#
# COMPACT_ATOMS: atom_id res chain seq x y z
N MET A 1 18.82 -20.68 -0.83
CA MET A 1 18.01 -19.60 -0.25
C MET A 1 16.75 -20.22 0.35
N PRO A 2 16.41 -19.97 1.61
CA PRO A 2 15.15 -20.44 2.15
C PRO A 2 14.00 -19.82 1.35
N PRO A 3 12.88 -20.54 1.14
CA PRO A 3 11.72 -20.01 0.47
C PRO A 3 11.23 -18.79 1.26
N VAL A 4 11.09 -17.66 0.58
CA VAL A 4 10.47 -16.47 1.16
C VAL A 4 9.05 -16.89 1.55
N GLU A 5 8.79 -16.99 2.84
CA GLU A 5 7.47 -17.32 3.36
C GLU A 5 6.55 -16.14 3.08
N LEU A 6 5.89 -16.17 1.92
CA LEU A 6 4.85 -15.20 1.52
C LEU A 6 3.78 -15.01 2.61
N HIS A 7 3.63 -15.99 3.52
CA HIS A 7 2.74 -15.93 4.69
C HIS A 7 3.15 -14.89 5.74
N GLN A 8 4.36 -14.31 5.64
CA GLN A 8 4.85 -13.34 6.63
C GLN A 8 4.51 -11.90 6.29
N ALA A 9 4.06 -11.59 5.06
CA ALA A 9 3.66 -10.24 4.70
C ALA A 9 2.47 -9.78 5.56
N PRO A 10 2.58 -8.66 6.30
CA PRO A 10 1.55 -8.18 7.24
C PRO A 10 0.18 -8.05 6.59
N LEU A 11 0.11 -7.56 5.37
CA LEU A 11 -1.13 -7.42 4.62
C LEU A 11 -1.80 -8.76 4.30
N LEU A 12 -1.04 -9.80 3.95
CA LEU A 12 -1.57 -11.14 3.69
C LEU A 12 -2.06 -11.80 4.97
N ARG A 13 -1.34 -11.63 6.09
CA ARG A 13 -1.79 -12.08 7.41
C ARG A 13 -3.09 -11.41 7.80
N PHE A 14 -3.17 -10.09 7.69
CA PHE A 14 -4.39 -9.33 7.95
C PHE A 14 -5.57 -9.85 7.14
N TRP A 15 -5.41 -10.02 5.82
CA TRP A 15 -6.49 -10.51 4.95
C TRP A 15 -6.93 -11.93 5.28
N THR A 16 -5.99 -12.79 5.65
CA THR A 16 -6.31 -14.18 6.05
C THR A 16 -7.06 -14.23 7.37
N GLN A 17 -6.61 -13.47 8.38
CA GLN A 17 -7.25 -13.39 9.69
C GLN A 17 -8.70 -12.89 9.61
N HIS A 18 -8.97 -11.94 8.69
CA HIS A 18 -10.32 -11.39 8.51
C HIS A 18 -11.13 -12.13 7.42
N GLY A 19 -10.65 -13.27 6.95
CA GLY A 19 -11.36 -14.08 5.95
C GLY A 19 -11.55 -13.40 4.58
N LEU A 20 -10.74 -12.35 4.30
CA LEU A 20 -10.76 -11.61 3.04
C LEU A 20 -9.95 -12.31 1.94
N LEU A 21 -9.08 -13.24 2.31
CA LEU A 21 -8.27 -14.03 1.41
C LEU A 21 -8.18 -15.47 1.91
N LYS A 22 -8.47 -16.42 1.02
CA LYS A 22 -8.14 -17.84 1.23
C LYS A 22 -6.79 -18.07 0.57
N LEU A 23 -5.74 -18.25 1.36
CA LEU A 23 -4.42 -18.60 0.83
C LEU A 23 -4.48 -20.04 0.32
N LYS A 24 -4.24 -20.24 -0.98
CA LYS A 24 -3.86 -21.54 -1.52
C LYS A 24 -2.32 -21.61 -1.49
N PRO A 25 -1.74 -22.75 -1.14
CA PRO A 25 -0.30 -22.93 -1.26
C PRO A 25 0.13 -22.60 -2.70
N PRO A 26 1.27 -21.94 -2.90
CA PRO A 26 1.74 -21.60 -4.24
C PRO A 26 2.06 -22.88 -5.00
N GLU A 27 1.27 -23.19 -6.03
CA GLU A 27 1.48 -24.33 -6.93
C GLU A 27 2.66 -24.13 -7.89
N GLN A 28 3.19 -22.90 -7.97
CA GLN A 28 4.26 -22.53 -8.90
C GLN A 28 5.42 -21.88 -8.16
N ASP A 29 6.62 -22.15 -8.64
CA ASP A 29 7.83 -21.45 -8.23
C ASP A 29 7.69 -19.94 -8.40
N LEU A 30 8.15 -19.17 -7.40
CA LEU A 30 8.09 -17.72 -7.38
C LEU A 30 8.73 -17.10 -8.63
N GLY A 31 9.87 -17.67 -9.08
CA GLY A 31 10.56 -17.21 -10.28
C GLY A 31 9.70 -17.33 -11.54
N ARG A 32 8.96 -18.43 -11.70
CA ARG A 32 8.02 -18.61 -12.82
C ARG A 32 6.84 -17.63 -12.75
N ARG A 33 6.33 -17.34 -11.57
CA ARG A 33 5.26 -16.34 -11.40
C ARG A 33 5.73 -14.94 -11.73
N LEU A 34 6.91 -14.55 -11.24
CA LEU A 34 7.51 -13.25 -11.59
C LEU A 34 7.81 -13.17 -13.09
N ALA A 35 8.35 -14.22 -13.69
CA ALA A 35 8.56 -14.29 -15.14
C ALA A 35 7.25 -14.16 -15.93
N SER A 36 6.14 -14.75 -15.46
CA SER A 36 4.84 -14.60 -16.11
C SER A 36 4.26 -13.18 -15.99
N TRP A 37 4.78 -12.37 -15.08
CA TRP A 37 4.39 -10.97 -14.92
C TRP A 37 5.15 -10.03 -15.84
N LEU A 38 6.30 -10.43 -16.35
CA LEU A 38 7.07 -9.67 -17.32
C LEU A 38 6.55 -9.93 -18.73
N ASP A 39 6.35 -8.88 -19.52
CA ASP A 39 6.23 -9.05 -20.96
C ASP A 39 7.63 -9.25 -21.59
N VAL A 40 7.66 -9.70 -22.85
CA VAL A 40 8.92 -10.00 -23.54
C VAL A 40 9.83 -8.78 -23.61
N ARG A 41 9.28 -7.58 -23.80
CA ARG A 41 10.05 -6.33 -23.85
C ARG A 41 10.68 -6.00 -22.50
N GLN A 42 9.90 -6.13 -21.42
CA GLN A 42 10.37 -5.91 -20.05
C GLN A 42 11.45 -6.92 -19.65
N ALA A 43 11.27 -8.18 -20.04
CA ALA A 43 12.29 -9.23 -19.81
C ALA A 43 13.60 -8.93 -20.54
N ILE A 44 13.53 -8.50 -21.80
CA ILE A 44 14.71 -8.10 -22.60
C ILE A 44 15.39 -6.88 -21.96
N GLN A 45 14.63 -5.86 -21.57
CA GLN A 45 15.19 -4.66 -20.92
C GLN A 45 15.89 -5.01 -19.60
N LEU A 46 15.28 -5.86 -18.78
CA LEU A 46 15.86 -6.31 -17.52
C LEU A 46 17.17 -7.06 -17.77
N HIS A 47 17.18 -8.00 -18.72
CA HIS A 47 18.39 -8.76 -19.10
C HIS A 47 19.50 -7.83 -19.61
N GLN A 48 19.19 -6.89 -20.49
CA GLN A 48 20.15 -5.90 -20.99
C GLN A 48 20.78 -5.06 -19.87
N GLN A 49 20.00 -4.70 -18.82
CA GLN A 49 20.55 -3.95 -17.70
C GLN A 49 21.42 -4.81 -16.77
N LEU A 50 21.10 -6.09 -16.61
CA LEU A 50 21.92 -7.05 -15.85
C LEU A 50 23.26 -7.32 -16.52
N ASP A 51 23.29 -7.38 -17.85
CA ASP A 51 24.48 -7.65 -18.65
C ASP A 51 25.28 -6.38 -18.99
N ALA A 52 24.72 -5.19 -18.70
CA ALA A 52 25.38 -3.94 -19.00
C ALA A 52 26.70 -3.79 -18.22
N PRO A 53 27.81 -3.44 -18.88
CA PRO A 53 29.07 -3.26 -18.19
C PRO A 53 28.98 -2.12 -17.17
N ILE A 54 29.58 -2.37 -16.00
CA ILE A 54 29.71 -1.34 -14.96
C ILE A 54 30.84 -0.40 -15.40
N THR A 55 30.47 0.77 -15.90
CA THR A 55 31.44 1.79 -16.33
C THR A 55 31.90 2.62 -15.14
N SER A 56 33.19 2.65 -14.87
CA SER A 56 33.75 3.56 -13.86
C SER A 56 33.70 4.99 -14.40
N SER A 57 32.86 5.85 -13.83
CA SER A 57 32.89 7.28 -14.14
C SER A 57 34.02 7.96 -13.37
N VAL A 58 34.78 8.80 -14.07
CA VAL A 58 35.91 9.56 -13.49
C VAL A 58 35.49 10.63 -12.50
N ARG A 59 34.21 11.01 -12.49
CA ARG A 59 33.61 11.98 -11.55
C ARG A 59 32.38 11.36 -10.92
N SER A 60 32.49 10.96 -9.66
CA SER A 60 31.37 10.50 -8.87
C SER A 60 31.18 11.41 -7.64
N ASP A 61 29.99 11.97 -7.50
CA ASP A 61 29.60 12.59 -6.25
C ASP A 61 29.28 11.48 -5.24
N PRO A 62 29.89 11.50 -4.03
CA PRO A 62 29.56 10.46 -3.04
C PRO A 62 28.09 10.53 -2.63
N VAL A 63 27.42 9.39 -2.61
CA VAL A 63 26.05 9.33 -2.08
C VAL A 63 26.06 9.57 -0.58
N ARG A 64 25.22 10.48 -0.14
CA ARG A 64 24.93 10.72 1.26
C ARG A 64 23.79 9.79 1.71
N PHE A 65 24.16 8.51 1.96
CA PHE A 65 23.17 7.50 2.40
C PHE A 65 22.48 7.89 3.70
N ASP A 66 23.20 8.54 4.62
CA ASP A 66 22.66 9.09 5.86
C ASP A 66 21.50 10.06 5.64
N LEU A 67 21.59 10.92 4.63
CA LEU A 67 20.52 11.85 4.28
C LEU A 67 19.36 11.14 3.60
N LEU A 68 19.64 10.21 2.69
CA LEU A 68 18.57 9.44 2.03
C LEU A 68 17.78 8.61 3.03
N GLN A 69 18.47 7.98 3.99
CA GLN A 69 17.82 7.23 5.08
C GLN A 69 16.98 8.13 5.96
N SER A 70 17.55 9.28 6.41
CA SER A 70 16.80 10.25 7.22
C SER A 70 15.55 10.75 6.51
N ASP A 71 15.64 11.07 5.22
CA ASP A 71 14.49 11.49 4.41
C ASP A 71 13.43 10.38 4.28
N PHE A 72 13.87 9.13 4.15
CA PHE A 72 12.98 7.97 4.13
C PHE A 72 12.24 7.80 5.44
N ASP A 73 12.96 7.85 6.56
CA ASP A 73 12.39 7.66 7.90
C ASP A 73 11.38 8.77 8.23
N LEU A 74 11.70 10.02 7.90
CA LEU A 74 10.78 11.15 8.05
C LEU A 74 9.51 11.00 7.19
N MET A 75 9.67 10.58 5.94
CA MET A 75 8.55 10.30 5.05
C MET A 75 7.67 9.18 5.62
N MET A 76 8.26 8.06 6.05
CA MET A 76 7.54 6.93 6.62
C MET A 76 6.82 7.29 7.91
N ALA A 77 7.47 8.04 8.81
CA ALA A 77 6.85 8.55 10.03
C ALA A 77 5.65 9.46 9.73
N SER A 78 5.78 10.34 8.73
CA SER A 78 4.68 11.22 8.31
C SER A 78 3.49 10.46 7.73
N LEU A 79 3.73 9.43 6.89
CA LEU A 79 2.67 8.59 6.33
C LEU A 79 1.97 7.75 7.42
N LYS A 80 2.73 7.18 8.38
CA LYS A 80 2.16 6.46 9.52
C LYS A 80 1.29 7.38 10.38
N ALA A 81 1.78 8.57 10.74
CA ALA A 81 1.02 9.53 11.51
C ALA A 81 -0.27 9.98 10.81
N ALA A 82 -0.26 10.09 9.48
CA ALA A 82 -1.45 10.39 8.70
C ALA A 82 -2.51 9.29 8.82
N ILE A 83 -2.10 8.01 8.82
CA ILE A 83 -3.02 6.88 8.95
C ILE A 83 -3.50 6.71 10.39
N GLU A 84 -2.61 6.82 11.36
CA GLU A 84 -2.91 6.54 12.78
C GLU A 84 -3.70 7.65 13.46
N HIS A 85 -3.39 8.90 13.13
CA HIS A 85 -3.86 10.07 13.88
C HIS A 85 -4.56 11.11 13.02
N ASP A 86 -4.81 10.83 11.73
CA ASP A 86 -5.35 11.80 10.76
C ASP A 86 -4.53 13.11 10.71
N ARG A 87 -3.20 13.01 10.93
CA ARG A 87 -2.27 14.15 10.97
C ARG A 87 -1.18 13.96 9.93
N PHE A 88 -0.86 15.06 9.26
CA PHE A 88 0.27 15.15 8.33
C PHE A 88 1.27 16.19 8.84
N ALA A 89 2.53 16.15 8.41
CA ALA A 89 3.57 17.07 8.87
C ALA A 89 3.18 18.57 8.73
N ALA A 90 2.30 18.89 7.77
CA ALA A 90 1.82 20.24 7.50
C ALA A 90 0.47 20.58 8.19
N GLY A 91 -0.10 19.68 9.03
CA GLY A 91 -1.38 19.92 9.70
C GLY A 91 -2.29 18.68 9.75
N LEU A 92 -3.60 18.92 9.84
CA LEU A 92 -4.59 17.85 9.83
C LEU A 92 -4.72 17.23 8.42
N TRP A 93 -4.99 15.93 8.41
CA TRP A 93 -5.32 15.23 7.16
C TRP A 93 -6.56 15.84 6.49
N ARG A 94 -6.51 16.01 5.16
CA ARG A 94 -7.62 16.65 4.42
C ARG A 94 -8.94 15.88 4.52
N ASN A 95 -8.87 14.55 4.52
CA ASN A 95 -10.00 13.64 4.66
C ASN A 95 -9.75 12.75 5.88
N PRO A 96 -10.09 13.19 7.10
CA PRO A 96 -9.93 12.37 8.30
C PRO A 96 -10.84 11.15 8.25
N MET A 97 -10.59 10.16 9.12
CA MET A 97 -11.46 9.01 9.29
C MET A 97 -12.91 9.49 9.48
N PRO A 98 -13.86 8.96 8.69
CA PRO A 98 -15.25 9.37 8.82
C PRO A 98 -15.75 9.13 10.24
N SER A 99 -16.24 10.19 10.91
CA SER A 99 -16.96 10.07 12.18
C SER A 99 -18.44 9.99 11.84
N GLN A 100 -18.94 8.77 11.70
CA GLN A 100 -20.33 8.59 11.27
C GLN A 100 -21.24 8.26 12.44
N VAL A 101 -22.32 9.02 12.56
CA VAL A 101 -23.53 8.62 13.28
C VAL A 101 -24.34 7.78 12.30
N LEU A 102 -24.61 6.53 12.64
CA LEU A 102 -25.48 5.70 11.81
C LEU A 102 -26.92 6.22 11.89
N VAL A 103 -27.50 6.44 10.73
CA VAL A 103 -28.91 6.83 10.59
C VAL A 103 -29.65 5.68 9.91
N LEU A 104 -30.76 5.26 10.48
CA LEU A 104 -31.64 4.25 9.86
C LEU A 104 -32.79 4.97 9.13
N PRO A 105 -33.23 4.49 7.97
CA PRO A 105 -32.68 3.36 7.21
C PRO A 105 -31.28 3.64 6.69
N LEU A 106 -30.41 2.61 6.72
CA LEU A 106 -29.02 2.74 6.32
C LEU A 106 -28.89 2.70 4.81
N ILE A 107 -28.40 3.77 4.20
CA ILE A 107 -28.04 3.80 2.77
C ILE A 107 -26.59 3.37 2.64
N TRP A 108 -26.35 2.28 1.91
CA TRP A 108 -25.03 1.69 1.77
C TRP A 108 -23.97 2.65 1.22
N ASP A 109 -24.30 3.39 0.17
CA ASP A 109 -23.36 4.32 -0.46
C ASP A 109 -22.99 5.48 0.47
N ASP A 110 -23.95 5.97 1.27
CA ASP A 110 -23.68 7.04 2.25
C ASP A 110 -22.76 6.56 3.36
N LEU A 111 -22.89 5.30 3.78
CA LEU A 111 -21.99 4.70 4.75
C LEU A 111 -20.60 4.40 4.16
N TRP A 112 -20.55 3.75 3.00
CA TRP A 112 -19.31 3.21 2.46
C TRP A 112 -18.43 4.24 1.74
N GLU A 113 -19.01 5.15 0.98
CA GLU A 113 -18.25 6.09 0.14
C GLU A 113 -17.26 6.97 0.91
N PRO A 114 -17.55 7.49 2.13
CA PRO A 114 -16.57 8.21 2.93
C PRO A 114 -15.34 7.37 3.29
N TYR A 115 -15.52 6.10 3.70
CA TYR A 115 -14.41 5.18 4.00
C TYR A 115 -13.61 4.83 2.76
N ARG A 116 -14.29 4.62 1.63
CA ARG A 116 -13.63 4.37 0.34
C ARG A 116 -12.75 5.54 -0.06
N ARG A 117 -13.25 6.77 0.06
CA ARG A 117 -12.46 8.00 -0.22
C ARG A 117 -11.26 8.12 0.68
N TYR A 118 -11.45 7.90 1.97
CA TYR A 118 -10.36 7.89 2.95
C TYR A 118 -9.24 6.94 2.52
N MET A 119 -9.58 5.69 2.21
CA MET A 119 -8.60 4.70 1.77
C MET A 119 -7.90 5.09 0.48
N VAL A 120 -8.66 5.49 -0.54
CA VAL A 120 -8.11 5.85 -1.85
C VAL A 120 -7.17 7.05 -1.75
N ASP A 121 -7.48 8.03 -0.91
CA ASP A 121 -6.63 9.19 -0.69
C ASP A 121 -5.32 8.82 0.01
N HIS A 122 -5.35 7.95 1.03
CA HIS A 122 -4.14 7.41 1.64
C HIS A 122 -3.30 6.62 0.63
N GLN A 123 -3.91 5.76 -0.19
CA GLN A 123 -3.21 5.02 -1.24
C GLN A 123 -2.51 5.94 -2.24
N LYS A 124 -3.18 7.01 -2.67
CA LYS A 124 -2.58 8.03 -3.55
C LYS A 124 -1.40 8.72 -2.91
N GLN A 125 -1.51 9.11 -1.64
CA GLN A 125 -0.42 9.78 -0.92
C GLN A 125 0.78 8.86 -0.71
N MET A 126 0.56 7.60 -0.33
CA MET A 126 1.63 6.60 -0.24
C MET A 126 2.36 6.46 -1.60
N ALA A 127 1.61 6.27 -2.69
CA ALA A 127 2.19 6.11 -4.02
C ALA A 127 3.00 7.35 -4.45
N LEU A 128 2.49 8.56 -4.18
CA LEU A 128 3.16 9.82 -4.51
C LEU A 128 4.43 10.02 -3.68
N ALA A 129 4.38 9.78 -2.36
CA ALA A 129 5.50 9.99 -1.46
C ALA A 129 6.63 8.98 -1.75
N LEU A 130 6.32 7.69 -1.80
CA LEU A 130 7.28 6.63 -2.10
C LEU A 130 7.87 6.79 -3.50
N GLY A 131 7.04 7.11 -4.51
CA GLY A 131 7.52 7.36 -5.87
C GLY A 131 8.42 8.59 -5.98
N ARG A 132 8.19 9.64 -5.18
CA ARG A 132 9.04 10.83 -5.14
C ARG A 132 10.39 10.49 -4.50
N TRP A 133 10.38 9.85 -3.34
CA TRP A 133 11.59 9.42 -2.66
C TRP A 133 12.42 8.46 -3.54
N ARG A 134 11.79 7.48 -4.19
CA ARG A 134 12.47 6.54 -5.09
C ARG A 134 13.17 7.23 -6.25
N ARG A 135 12.54 8.24 -6.87
CA ARG A 135 13.17 9.04 -7.94
C ARG A 135 14.37 9.83 -7.41
N GLN A 136 14.27 10.40 -6.21
CA GLN A 136 15.36 11.13 -5.56
C GLN A 136 16.54 10.20 -5.26
N ALA A 137 16.30 9.03 -4.70
CA ALA A 137 17.30 8.01 -4.43
C ALA A 137 17.99 7.55 -5.74
N ARG A 138 17.23 7.21 -6.78
CA ARG A 138 17.79 6.86 -8.09
C ARG A 138 18.67 7.97 -8.68
N HIS A 139 18.24 9.22 -8.57
CA HIS A 139 19.03 10.35 -9.03
C HIS A 139 20.35 10.48 -8.25
N ALA A 140 20.35 10.32 -6.94
CA ALA A 140 21.56 10.32 -6.13
C ALA A 140 22.51 9.18 -6.49
N LEU A 141 21.99 7.96 -6.64
CA LEU A 141 22.75 6.77 -7.04
C LEU A 141 23.36 6.94 -8.44
N SER A 142 22.61 7.45 -9.41
CA SER A 142 23.12 7.63 -10.78
C SER A 142 24.26 8.63 -10.88
N ARG A 143 24.31 9.64 -10.02
CA ARG A 143 25.41 10.63 -9.97
C ARG A 143 26.71 10.06 -9.36
N SER A 144 26.61 8.99 -8.61
CA SER A 144 27.78 8.35 -7.99
C SER A 144 28.55 7.41 -8.95
N GLY A 145 27.95 7.09 -10.08
CA GLY A 145 28.57 6.25 -11.12
C GLY A 145 28.80 4.79 -10.69
N GLY A 146 29.48 4.05 -11.53
CA GLY A 146 29.87 2.65 -11.26
C GLY A 146 28.68 1.73 -10.95
N ALA A 147 28.83 0.91 -9.92
CA ALA A 147 27.81 -0.05 -9.50
C ALA A 147 26.51 0.62 -9.04
N LEU A 148 26.57 1.81 -8.43
CA LEU A 148 25.41 2.53 -7.94
C LEU A 148 24.55 3.07 -9.10
N ASP A 149 25.16 3.55 -10.17
CA ASP A 149 24.44 3.93 -11.38
C ASP A 149 23.80 2.71 -12.06
N ALA A 150 24.49 1.59 -12.10
CA ALA A 150 23.92 0.33 -12.62
C ALA A 150 22.70 -0.12 -11.79
N LEU A 151 22.78 -0.02 -10.45
CA LEU A 151 21.67 -0.30 -9.54
C LEU A 151 20.48 0.64 -9.78
N ALA A 152 20.72 1.95 -9.96
CA ALA A 152 19.68 2.93 -10.25
C ALA A 152 18.94 2.63 -11.57
N ARG A 153 19.67 2.21 -12.61
CA ARG A 153 19.10 1.79 -13.90
C ARG A 153 18.27 0.52 -13.74
N LEU A 154 18.78 -0.47 -13.00
CA LEU A 154 18.08 -1.73 -12.74
C LEU A 154 16.76 -1.48 -11.98
N ASP A 155 16.80 -0.64 -10.92
CA ASP A 155 15.61 -0.25 -10.17
C ASP A 155 14.59 0.49 -11.05
N ALA A 156 15.04 1.33 -12.00
CA ALA A 156 14.12 2.02 -12.92
C ALA A 156 13.38 1.04 -13.84
N VAL A 157 14.07 0.02 -14.38
CA VAL A 157 13.44 -1.01 -15.21
C VAL A 157 12.49 -1.89 -14.38
N TYR A 158 12.89 -2.26 -13.16
CA TYR A 158 12.06 -3.00 -12.23
C TYR A 158 10.78 -2.25 -11.89
N ASP A 159 10.89 -0.98 -11.53
CA ASP A 159 9.75 -0.12 -11.20
C ASP A 159 8.76 0.00 -12.39
N LEU A 160 9.28 0.21 -13.60
CA LEU A 160 8.46 0.27 -14.82
C LEU A 160 7.70 -1.06 -15.06
N ALA A 161 8.30 -2.19 -14.76
CA ALA A 161 7.70 -3.51 -14.97
C ALA A 161 6.67 -3.88 -13.91
N PHE A 162 6.92 -3.54 -12.63
CA PHE A 162 6.15 -4.06 -11.51
C PHE A 162 5.19 -3.05 -10.86
N ALA A 163 5.47 -1.74 -10.88
CA ALA A 163 4.60 -0.74 -10.25
C ALA A 163 3.15 -0.73 -10.77
N PRO A 164 2.88 -0.92 -12.09
CA PRO A 164 1.50 -1.00 -12.56
C PRO A 164 0.74 -2.21 -12.01
N LYS A 165 1.43 -3.34 -11.82
CA LYS A 165 0.84 -4.59 -11.31
C LYS A 165 0.59 -4.50 -9.82
N GLU A 166 1.54 -3.94 -9.07
CA GLU A 166 1.37 -3.61 -7.65
C GLU A 166 0.16 -2.69 -7.45
N THR A 167 0.09 -1.60 -8.19
CA THR A 167 -1.04 -0.66 -8.14
C THR A 167 -2.37 -1.35 -8.41
N ARG A 168 -2.43 -2.23 -9.43
CA ARG A 168 -3.64 -2.99 -9.75
C ARG A 168 -4.03 -3.96 -8.63
N LEU A 169 -3.08 -4.64 -8.00
CA LEU A 169 -3.34 -5.55 -6.89
C LEU A 169 -3.86 -4.79 -5.67
N LEU A 170 -3.19 -3.69 -5.31
CA LEU A 170 -3.53 -2.91 -4.12
C LEU A 170 -4.82 -2.09 -4.29
N SER A 171 -5.22 -1.75 -5.52
CA SER A 171 -6.52 -1.13 -5.79
C SER A 171 -7.72 -2.01 -5.43
N THR A 172 -7.51 -3.30 -5.19
CA THR A 172 -8.56 -4.22 -4.70
C THR A 172 -8.81 -4.10 -3.20
N LEU A 173 -7.92 -3.46 -2.44
CA LEU A 173 -8.04 -3.33 -0.99
C LEU A 173 -9.31 -2.60 -0.55
N PRO A 174 -9.68 -1.43 -1.11
CA PRO A 174 -10.95 -0.77 -0.78
C PRO A 174 -12.16 -1.68 -1.00
N ILE A 175 -12.20 -2.44 -2.11
CA ILE A 175 -13.30 -3.37 -2.40
C ILE A 175 -13.43 -4.43 -1.30
N ARG A 176 -12.31 -5.00 -0.86
CA ARG A 176 -12.29 -6.02 0.21
C ARG A 176 -12.71 -5.45 1.55
N MET A 177 -12.28 -4.22 1.87
CA MET A 177 -12.70 -3.55 3.09
C MET A 177 -14.19 -3.19 3.07
N GLY A 178 -14.75 -2.81 1.89
CA GLY A 178 -16.18 -2.65 1.71
C GLY A 178 -16.95 -3.94 1.96
N GLN A 179 -16.46 -5.08 1.47
CA GLN A 179 -17.06 -6.40 1.73
C GLN A 179 -17.02 -6.76 3.23
N LEU A 180 -15.95 -6.38 3.94
CA LEU A 180 -15.86 -6.57 5.39
C LEU A 180 -16.89 -5.70 6.12
N LEU A 181 -17.00 -4.42 5.76
CA LEU A 181 -17.99 -3.50 6.32
C LEU A 181 -19.41 -4.02 6.10
N LEU A 182 -19.74 -4.41 4.86
CA LEU A 182 -21.07 -4.96 4.53
C LEU A 182 -21.41 -6.20 5.37
N ARG A 183 -20.43 -7.07 5.61
CA ARG A 183 -20.61 -8.23 6.48
C ARG A 183 -20.92 -7.79 7.92
N ARG A 184 -20.19 -6.82 8.46
CA ARG A 184 -20.42 -6.27 9.80
C ARG A 184 -21.80 -5.61 9.92
N VAL A 185 -22.22 -4.87 8.91
CA VAL A 185 -23.56 -4.28 8.86
C VAL A 185 -24.62 -5.38 8.93
N ARG A 186 -24.51 -6.44 8.12
CA ARG A 186 -25.49 -7.55 8.12
C ARG A 186 -25.52 -8.31 9.46
N GLU A 187 -24.38 -8.44 10.12
CA GLU A 187 -24.28 -9.09 11.43
C GLU A 187 -24.98 -8.29 12.54
N HIS A 188 -24.96 -6.96 12.47
CA HIS A 188 -25.43 -6.09 13.54
C HIS A 188 -26.74 -5.37 13.23
N ILE A 189 -27.11 -5.26 11.96
CA ILE A 189 -28.33 -4.61 11.47
C ILE A 189 -28.95 -5.52 10.41
N PRO A 190 -29.56 -6.65 10.80
CA PRO A 190 -30.05 -7.65 9.84
C PRO A 190 -31.06 -7.11 8.82
N ASP A 191 -31.89 -6.16 9.23
CA ASP A 191 -32.99 -5.62 8.43
C ASP A 191 -32.62 -4.32 7.69
N PHE A 192 -31.32 -3.96 7.59
CA PHE A 192 -30.95 -2.68 6.99
C PHE A 192 -31.36 -2.53 5.51
N GLU A 193 -31.51 -3.63 4.77
CA GLU A 193 -31.95 -3.63 3.36
C GLU A 193 -33.48 -3.48 3.21
N THR A 194 -34.24 -3.75 4.27
CA THR A 194 -35.72 -3.77 4.26
C THR A 194 -36.36 -2.70 5.16
N ALA A 195 -35.56 -1.97 5.93
CA ALA A 195 -36.06 -0.92 6.82
C ALA A 195 -36.77 0.19 6.01
N SER A 196 -37.97 0.54 6.45
CA SER A 196 -38.76 1.60 5.84
C SER A 196 -38.38 2.97 6.40
N ASP A 197 -38.55 4.03 5.61
CA ASP A 197 -38.32 5.43 6.01
C ASP A 197 -39.13 5.86 7.27
N ALA A 198 -40.19 5.12 7.61
CA ALA A 198 -40.99 5.39 8.80
C ALA A 198 -40.28 5.11 10.14
N ASP A 199 -39.21 4.30 10.11
CA ASP A 199 -38.44 3.87 11.29
C ASP A 199 -37.10 4.64 11.45
N SER A 200 -37.05 5.87 10.93
CA SER A 200 -35.80 6.68 10.98
C SER A 200 -35.46 7.08 12.42
N HIS A 201 -34.54 6.36 13.03
CA HIS A 201 -33.95 6.71 14.32
C HIS A 201 -32.44 6.90 14.19
N PRO A 202 -31.90 8.10 14.51
CA PRO A 202 -30.44 8.25 14.58
C PRO A 202 -29.89 7.40 15.74
N LEU A 203 -28.95 6.52 15.45
CA LEU A 203 -28.13 5.91 16.49
C LEU A 203 -27.17 6.99 16.99
N VAL A 204 -27.43 7.51 18.17
CA VAL A 204 -26.72 8.68 18.75
C VAL A 204 -25.24 8.42 19.02
N THR A 205 -24.79 7.19 18.93
CA THR A 205 -23.39 6.79 19.20
C THR A 205 -22.88 5.86 18.11
N SER A 206 -21.64 6.07 17.70
CA SER A 206 -20.95 5.11 16.82
C SER A 206 -20.91 3.74 17.52
N PRO A 207 -21.45 2.68 16.91
CA PRO A 207 -21.44 1.36 17.53
C PRO A 207 -20.00 0.84 17.71
N ALA A 208 -19.76 0.06 18.76
CA ALA A 208 -18.42 -0.51 19.03
C ALA A 208 -17.85 -1.32 17.85
N TRP A 209 -18.71 -2.05 17.11
CA TRP A 209 -18.30 -2.79 15.93
C TRP A 209 -17.79 -1.90 14.79
N LEU A 210 -18.33 -0.66 14.68
CA LEU A 210 -17.87 0.30 13.66
C LEU A 210 -16.49 0.86 14.03
N ALA A 211 -16.26 1.17 15.32
CA ALA A 211 -14.94 1.59 15.81
C ALA A 211 -13.90 0.48 15.64
N GLU A 212 -14.29 -0.79 15.83
CA GLU A 212 -13.43 -1.94 15.51
C GLU A 212 -13.11 -2.02 14.02
N TYR A 213 -14.11 -1.83 13.14
CA TYR A 213 -13.90 -1.79 11.71
C TYR A 213 -12.94 -0.65 11.29
N GLU A 214 -13.09 0.54 11.85
CA GLU A 214 -12.18 1.68 11.61
C GLU A 214 -10.75 1.36 12.01
N THR A 215 -10.56 0.67 13.14
CA THR A 215 -9.25 0.18 13.57
C THR A 215 -8.68 -0.82 12.56
N GLN A 216 -9.48 -1.77 12.09
CA GLN A 216 -9.08 -2.74 11.07
C GLN A 216 -8.71 -2.06 9.74
N LEU A 217 -9.43 -1.01 9.37
CA LEU A 217 -9.15 -0.23 8.17
C LEU A 217 -7.79 0.47 8.28
N ARG A 218 -7.47 1.12 9.42
CA ARG A 218 -6.16 1.72 9.66
C ARG A 218 -5.03 0.68 9.61
N LEU A 219 -5.22 -0.46 10.26
CA LEU A 219 -4.25 -1.56 10.23
C LEU A 219 -4.01 -2.09 8.80
N SER A 220 -5.05 -2.14 7.96
CA SER A 220 -4.90 -2.56 6.57
C SER A 220 -4.07 -1.56 5.75
N LEU A 221 -4.24 -0.26 5.99
CA LEU A 221 -3.45 0.80 5.34
C LEU A 221 -1.99 0.80 5.81
N LEU A 222 -1.74 0.57 7.11
CA LEU A 222 -0.38 0.43 7.65
C LEU A 222 0.33 -0.78 7.05
N ALA A 223 -0.36 -1.91 6.94
CA ALA A 223 0.17 -3.12 6.32
C ALA A 223 0.42 -2.94 4.81
N GLU A 224 -0.40 -2.13 4.11
CA GLU A 224 -0.14 -1.74 2.73
C GLU A 224 1.10 -0.86 2.61
N LEU A 225 1.25 0.14 3.50
CA LEU A 225 2.41 1.01 3.53
C LEU A 225 3.71 0.22 3.73
N GLU A 226 3.70 -0.72 4.66
CA GLU A 226 4.83 -1.61 4.90
C GLU A 226 5.15 -2.45 3.66
N LEU A 227 4.14 -3.05 3.03
CA LEU A 227 4.34 -3.83 1.80
C LEU A 227 4.98 -3.00 0.68
N ARG A 228 4.52 -1.77 0.47
CA ARG A 228 5.05 -0.85 -0.55
C ARG A 228 6.48 -0.38 -0.27
N SER A 229 6.87 -0.33 1.01
CA SER A 229 8.21 0.09 1.42
C SER A 229 9.25 -1.05 1.40
N GLN A 230 8.84 -2.32 1.47
CA GLN A 230 9.75 -3.48 1.52
C GLN A 230 10.83 -3.52 0.41
N PRO A 231 10.53 -3.23 -0.88
CA PRO A 231 11.55 -3.23 -1.91
C PRO A 231 12.66 -2.20 -1.67
N LEU A 232 12.37 -1.15 -0.89
CA LEU A 232 13.28 -0.05 -0.59
C LEU A 232 14.21 -0.37 0.59
N LEU A 233 13.74 -1.17 1.55
CA LEU A 233 14.49 -1.57 2.75
C LEU A 233 15.50 -2.69 2.50
N ARG A 234 15.27 -3.54 1.49
CA ARG A 234 16.14 -4.68 1.18
C ARG A 234 17.41 -4.31 0.40
N SER A 235 17.56 -3.06 0.03
CA SER A 235 18.77 -2.56 -0.67
C SER A 235 19.92 -2.27 0.29
N GLU A 236 19.76 -2.50 1.60
CA GLU A 236 20.74 -2.17 2.65
C GLU A 236 21.51 -3.39 3.20
N GLU A 237 21.15 -4.63 2.82
CA GLU A 237 21.88 -5.86 3.13
C GLU A 237 22.72 -6.33 1.93
#